data_efd0c600cd746d136b216650ba1ddb09
#
_entry.id   efd0c600cd746d136b216650ba1ddb09
#
_cell.length_a   1.000
_cell.length_b   1.000
_cell.length_c   1.000
_cell.angle_alpha   90.00
_cell.angle_beta   90.00
_cell.angle_gamma   90.00
#
_symmetry.space_group_name_H-M   'P 1'
#
loop_
_entity.id
_entity.type
_entity.pdbx_description
1 polymer ?
#
loop_
_entity_poly.entity_id
_entity_poly.type
_entity_poly.pdbx_seq_one_letter_code
_entity_poly.pdbx_strand_id
1 'polypeptide(L)'
;MRVAVLASAGKDSAYAAWWAIMRGWEVECLVTVSVTGDDSMMFQLNGTAVAALQAASMGVPWLPVLSGGEEESEILELETALRGHNDCHTAFVRSWSNDWERPENLEIMVGAPDIDAIVVGALRSDYQKTRVDRMCERLGVISYSPLWHHESREHMCALVEHGFDVRIASVSSEGLGKEWLGRRVDDESLSELAELAKVHRFNLDGEG
;
A
#
# COMPACT_ATOMS: atom_id res chain seq x y z
N MET A 1 12.66 16.17 3.72
CA MET A 1 12.71 14.80 4.26
C MET A 1 12.54 13.87 3.09
N ARG A 2 13.44 12.88 2.96
CA ARG A 2 13.35 11.83 1.94
C ARG A 2 12.68 10.61 2.55
N VAL A 3 11.71 10.04 1.85
CA VAL A 3 10.90 8.97 2.41
C VAL A 3 10.72 7.81 1.43
N ALA A 4 10.70 6.58 1.95
CA ALA A 4 10.14 5.44 1.24
C ALA A 4 8.68 5.26 1.66
N VAL A 5 7.82 4.86 0.73
CA VAL A 5 6.41 4.58 1.03
C VAL A 5 6.14 3.09 0.86
N LEU A 6 5.63 2.42 1.88
CA LEU A 6 5.16 1.05 1.74
C LEU A 6 3.87 1.04 0.93
N ALA A 7 3.92 0.48 -0.28
CA ALA A 7 2.86 0.57 -1.27
C ALA A 7 2.35 -0.82 -1.67
N SER A 8 1.11 -1.12 -1.30
CA SER A 8 0.40 -2.33 -1.72
C SER A 8 -0.50 -2.12 -2.95
N ALA A 9 -0.41 -0.97 -3.61
CA ALA A 9 -1.31 -0.47 -4.66
C ALA A 9 -2.75 -0.17 -4.20
N GLY A 10 -3.07 -0.38 -2.94
CA GLY A 10 -4.37 -0.03 -2.35
C GLY A 10 -4.54 1.47 -2.12
N LYS A 11 -5.79 1.89 -1.88
CA LYS A 11 -6.18 3.28 -1.63
C LYS A 11 -5.38 3.94 -0.50
N ASP A 12 -5.11 3.18 0.57
CA ASP A 12 -4.48 3.71 1.79
C ASP A 12 -3.01 4.00 1.60
N SER A 13 -2.29 3.11 0.92
CA SER A 13 -0.89 3.34 0.55
C SER A 13 -0.75 4.47 -0.47
N ALA A 14 -1.68 4.58 -1.43
CA ALA A 14 -1.70 5.69 -2.39
C ALA A 14 -1.96 7.03 -1.69
N TYR A 15 -2.90 7.06 -0.74
CA TYR A 15 -3.15 8.26 0.07
C TYR A 15 -1.95 8.63 0.94
N ALA A 16 -1.28 7.65 1.55
CA ALA A 16 -0.09 7.87 2.35
C ALA A 16 1.07 8.48 1.52
N ALA A 17 1.25 8.03 0.28
CA ALA A 17 2.21 8.61 -0.67
C ALA A 17 1.84 10.07 -1.02
N TRP A 18 0.58 10.31 -1.39
CA TRP A 18 0.07 11.64 -1.66
C TRP A 18 0.23 12.58 -0.45
N TRP A 19 -0.08 12.11 0.76
CA TRP A 19 0.08 12.87 2.00
C TRP A 19 1.54 13.32 2.21
N ALA A 20 2.51 12.45 1.95
CA ALA A 20 3.94 12.79 2.05
C ALA A 20 4.31 13.89 1.03
N ILE A 21 3.87 13.76 -0.22
CA ILE A 21 4.09 14.74 -1.29
C ILE A 21 3.50 16.10 -0.91
N MET A 22 2.26 16.13 -0.39
CA MET A 22 1.59 17.38 0.00
C MET A 22 2.26 18.07 1.18
N ARG A 23 3.12 17.40 1.94
CA ARG A 23 3.99 17.97 2.96
C ARG A 23 5.32 18.49 2.41
N GLY A 24 5.53 18.38 1.11
CA GLY A 24 6.78 18.76 0.47
C GLY A 24 7.93 17.78 0.75
N TRP A 25 7.60 16.52 1.08
CA TRP A 25 8.61 15.48 1.23
C TRP A 25 8.92 14.84 -0.12
N GLU A 26 10.17 14.43 -0.28
CA GLU A 26 10.64 13.73 -1.45
C GLU A 26 10.38 12.23 -1.27
N VAL A 27 9.58 11.65 -2.17
CA VAL A 27 9.35 10.20 -2.19
C VAL A 27 10.48 9.56 -3.00
N GLU A 28 11.41 8.94 -2.30
CA GLU A 28 12.59 8.29 -2.88
C GLU A 28 12.21 7.02 -3.66
N CYS A 29 11.27 6.26 -3.12
CA CYS A 29 10.72 5.09 -3.80
C CYS A 29 9.38 4.63 -3.22
N LEU A 30 8.61 3.89 -4.03
CA LEU A 30 7.54 3.02 -3.54
C LEU A 30 8.10 1.62 -3.30
N VAL A 31 7.92 1.10 -2.09
CA VAL A 31 8.38 -0.25 -1.70
C VAL A 31 7.19 -1.19 -1.66
N THR A 32 7.25 -2.28 -2.41
CA THR A 32 6.16 -3.24 -2.48
C THR A 32 6.66 -4.63 -2.13
N VAL A 33 6.05 -5.25 -1.12
CA VAL A 33 6.30 -6.64 -0.79
C VAL A 33 5.31 -7.52 -1.54
N SER A 34 5.83 -8.42 -2.37
CA SER A 34 5.06 -9.44 -3.08
C SER A 34 5.25 -10.78 -2.38
N VAL A 35 4.18 -11.29 -1.80
CA VAL A 35 4.18 -12.56 -1.09
C VAL A 35 4.04 -13.70 -2.08
N THR A 36 4.90 -14.70 -1.98
CA THR A 36 4.89 -15.90 -2.83
C THR A 36 4.13 -17.08 -2.18
N GLY A 37 3.79 -16.95 -0.90
CA GLY A 37 2.98 -17.91 -0.15
C GLY A 37 1.48 -17.69 -0.34
N ASP A 38 0.69 -18.56 0.28
CA ASP A 38 -0.78 -18.54 0.20
C ASP A 38 -1.43 -17.64 1.27
N ASP A 39 -0.65 -17.13 2.22
CA ASP A 39 -1.12 -16.31 3.35
C ASP A 39 -0.08 -15.28 3.77
N SER A 40 -0.53 -14.16 4.32
CA SER A 40 0.30 -13.16 4.97
C SER A 40 -0.54 -12.31 5.92
N MET A 41 -0.02 -12.09 7.12
CA MET A 41 -0.63 -11.18 8.10
C MET A 41 -0.13 -9.73 7.94
N MET A 42 0.95 -9.53 7.20
CA MET A 42 1.59 -8.21 7.03
C MET A 42 1.21 -7.55 5.72
N PHE A 43 1.19 -8.30 4.62
CA PHE A 43 1.14 -7.73 3.29
C PHE A 43 0.00 -8.31 2.45
N GLN A 44 -0.45 -7.53 1.49
CA GLN A 44 -1.50 -7.94 0.56
C GLN A 44 -0.95 -8.99 -0.41
N LEU A 45 -1.73 -10.08 -0.64
CA LEU A 45 -1.33 -11.17 -1.51
C LEU A 45 -1.46 -10.84 -3.01
N ASN A 46 -2.51 -10.12 -3.38
CA ASN A 46 -2.89 -9.94 -4.78
C ASN A 46 -2.79 -8.48 -5.25
N GLY A 47 -2.46 -8.30 -6.52
CA GLY A 47 -2.52 -6.99 -7.18
C GLY A 47 -1.39 -6.03 -6.82
N THR A 48 -0.43 -6.45 -6.01
CA THR A 48 0.65 -5.57 -5.52
C THR A 48 1.53 -5.01 -6.63
N ALA A 49 1.67 -5.71 -7.76
CA ALA A 49 2.41 -5.23 -8.92
C ALA A 49 1.82 -3.94 -9.55
N VAL A 50 0.55 -3.61 -9.27
CA VAL A 50 -0.05 -2.32 -9.68
C VAL A 50 0.70 -1.14 -9.06
N ALA A 51 1.37 -1.33 -7.92
CA ALA A 51 2.22 -0.29 -7.31
C ALA A 51 3.37 0.15 -8.22
N ALA A 52 3.88 -0.73 -9.09
CA ALA A 52 4.86 -0.36 -10.09
C ALA A 52 4.29 0.64 -11.12
N LEU A 53 3.03 0.46 -11.53
CA LEU A 53 2.35 1.40 -12.43
C LEU A 53 2.11 2.75 -11.73
N GLN A 54 1.77 2.71 -10.44
CA GLN A 54 1.64 3.93 -9.62
C GLN A 54 2.99 4.64 -9.50
N ALA A 55 4.09 3.91 -9.24
CA ALA A 55 5.44 4.45 -9.18
C ALA A 55 5.83 5.14 -10.50
N ALA A 56 5.63 4.47 -11.63
CA ALA A 56 5.86 5.03 -12.95
C ALA A 56 5.02 6.30 -13.20
N SER A 57 3.74 6.28 -12.82
CA SER A 57 2.85 7.45 -12.94
C SER A 57 3.28 8.63 -12.08
N MET A 58 3.85 8.37 -10.93
CA MET A 58 4.38 9.38 -10.01
C MET A 58 5.79 9.86 -10.39
N GLY A 59 6.47 9.16 -11.30
CA GLY A 59 7.86 9.42 -11.66
C GLY A 59 8.84 9.13 -10.52
N VAL A 60 8.53 8.13 -9.68
CA VAL A 60 9.38 7.67 -8.57
C VAL A 60 9.84 6.23 -8.80
N PRO A 61 11.03 5.83 -8.34
CA PRO A 61 11.50 4.46 -8.41
C PRO A 61 10.60 3.47 -7.65
N TRP A 62 10.55 2.24 -8.13
CA TRP A 62 9.86 1.14 -7.46
C TRP A 62 10.87 0.13 -6.91
N LEU A 63 10.76 -0.20 -5.63
CA LEU A 63 11.54 -1.24 -4.95
C LEU A 63 10.66 -2.48 -4.73
N PRO A 64 10.68 -3.46 -5.65
CA PRO A 64 10.01 -4.74 -5.42
C PRO A 64 10.78 -5.59 -4.42
N VAL A 65 10.08 -6.20 -3.49
CA VAL A 65 10.61 -7.12 -2.48
C VAL A 65 9.81 -8.43 -2.57
N LEU A 66 10.50 -9.57 -2.57
CA LEU A 66 9.84 -10.87 -2.44
C LEU A 66 9.84 -11.32 -0.99
N SER A 67 8.72 -11.90 -0.56
CA SER A 67 8.58 -12.55 0.71
C SER A 67 8.01 -13.95 0.57
N GLY A 68 8.43 -14.87 1.44
CA GLY A 68 7.85 -16.19 1.56
C GLY A 68 6.45 -16.20 2.19
N GLY A 69 6.06 -15.12 2.88
CA GLY A 69 4.80 -15.02 3.60
C GLY A 69 4.83 -15.61 5.01
N GLU A 70 5.99 -16.04 5.48
CA GLU A 70 6.13 -16.56 6.84
C GLU A 70 6.15 -15.41 7.86
N GLU A 71 5.36 -15.55 8.91
CA GLU A 71 5.34 -14.61 10.03
C GLU A 71 6.76 -14.34 10.53
N GLU A 72 7.09 -13.14 10.96
CA GLU A 72 8.42 -12.67 11.37
C GLU A 72 9.46 -12.59 10.24
N SER A 73 9.48 -13.47 9.22
CA SER A 73 10.45 -13.38 8.12
C SER A 73 10.10 -12.24 7.16
N GLU A 74 8.81 -11.96 6.93
CA GLU A 74 8.35 -10.91 6.02
C GLU A 74 8.94 -9.53 6.34
N ILE A 75 8.99 -9.17 7.63
CA ILE A 75 9.54 -7.88 8.06
C ILE A 75 11.07 -7.85 7.95
N LEU A 76 11.74 -8.99 8.15
CA LEU A 76 13.19 -9.10 8.00
C LEU A 76 13.61 -9.06 6.53
N GLU A 77 12.82 -9.64 5.64
CA GLU A 77 13.03 -9.57 4.18
C GLU A 77 12.87 -8.13 3.68
N LEU A 78 11.83 -7.42 4.15
CA LEU A 78 11.65 -5.99 3.87
C LEU A 78 12.83 -5.16 4.40
N GLU A 79 13.26 -5.39 5.65
CA GLU A 79 14.41 -4.70 6.25
C GLU A 79 15.69 -4.96 5.45
N THR A 80 15.92 -6.20 5.04
CA THR A 80 17.07 -6.62 4.24
C THR A 80 17.09 -5.89 2.89
N ALA A 81 15.94 -5.77 2.24
CA ALA A 81 15.79 -5.03 1.00
C ALA A 81 16.09 -3.53 1.17
N LEU A 82 15.57 -2.92 2.25
CA LEU A 82 15.82 -1.51 2.58
C LEU A 82 17.29 -1.23 2.94
N ARG A 83 18.04 -2.25 3.38
CA ARG A 83 19.50 -2.18 3.55
C ARG A 83 20.28 -2.37 2.24
N GLY A 84 19.59 -2.53 1.11
CA GLY A 84 20.19 -2.69 -0.21
C GLY A 84 20.58 -4.12 -0.57
N HIS A 85 20.17 -5.10 0.23
CA HIS A 85 20.44 -6.53 -0.01
C HIS A 85 19.18 -7.21 -0.59
N ASN A 86 18.79 -6.82 -1.80
CA ASN A 86 17.60 -7.33 -2.47
C ASN A 86 17.92 -7.71 -3.93
N ASP A 87 17.41 -8.85 -4.37
CA ASP A 87 17.39 -9.21 -5.79
C ASP A 87 16.16 -8.59 -6.46
N CYS A 88 16.26 -7.30 -6.78
CA CYS A 88 15.21 -6.54 -7.41
C CYS A 88 14.80 -7.11 -8.77
N HIS A 89 15.74 -7.75 -9.49
CA HIS A 89 15.43 -8.34 -10.79
C HIS A 89 14.51 -9.56 -10.65
N THR A 90 14.86 -10.49 -9.76
CA THR A 90 14.02 -11.66 -9.49
C THR A 90 12.67 -11.22 -8.89
N ALA A 91 12.66 -10.24 -7.98
CA ALA A 91 11.44 -9.69 -7.42
C ALA A 91 10.55 -9.08 -8.50
N PHE A 92 11.12 -8.29 -9.42
CA PHE A 92 10.39 -7.73 -10.56
C PHE A 92 9.77 -8.84 -11.44
N VAL A 93 10.58 -9.79 -11.89
CA VAL A 93 10.11 -10.86 -12.80
C VAL A 93 8.99 -11.70 -12.20
N ARG A 94 9.05 -11.96 -10.90
CA ARG A 94 8.01 -12.74 -10.20
C ARG A 94 6.74 -11.96 -9.90
N SER A 95 6.83 -10.64 -9.68
CA SER A 95 5.69 -9.80 -9.37
C SER A 95 4.97 -9.29 -10.62
N TRP A 96 5.70 -9.14 -11.73
CA TRP A 96 5.17 -8.56 -12.98
C TRP A 96 4.34 -9.56 -13.76
N SER A 97 3.15 -9.15 -14.21
CA SER A 97 2.34 -9.98 -15.12
C SER A 97 2.90 -9.95 -16.53
N ASN A 98 3.01 -11.13 -17.15
CA ASN A 98 3.45 -11.25 -18.55
C ASN A 98 2.47 -10.61 -19.55
N ASP A 99 1.22 -10.38 -19.14
CA ASP A 99 0.19 -9.76 -19.97
C ASP A 99 0.25 -8.21 -19.91
N TRP A 100 1.15 -7.65 -19.11
CA TRP A 100 1.27 -6.21 -18.94
C TRP A 100 2.46 -5.65 -19.72
N GLU A 101 2.21 -4.60 -20.46
CA GLU A 101 3.28 -3.80 -21.06
C GLU A 101 4.00 -3.00 -19.97
N ARG A 102 5.33 -3.12 -19.94
CA ARG A 102 6.13 -2.36 -18.98
C ARG A 102 6.19 -0.88 -19.38
N PRO A 103 5.83 0.07 -18.51
CA PRO A 103 6.02 1.49 -18.78
C PRO A 103 7.50 1.82 -19.04
N GLU A 104 7.79 2.60 -20.09
CA GLU A 104 9.15 3.00 -20.44
C GLU A 104 9.87 3.77 -19.33
N ASN A 105 9.10 4.54 -18.54
CA ASN A 105 9.58 5.35 -17.43
C ASN A 105 9.56 4.62 -16.06
N LEU A 106 9.29 3.31 -16.04
CA LEU A 106 9.37 2.55 -14.79
C LEU A 106 10.84 2.30 -14.41
N GLU A 107 11.26 2.99 -13.37
CA GLU A 107 12.56 2.79 -12.74
C GLU A 107 12.48 1.77 -11.61
N ILE A 108 13.42 0.82 -11.60
CA ILE A 108 13.58 -0.14 -10.50
C ILE A 108 14.68 0.37 -9.58
N MET A 109 14.34 0.56 -8.31
CA MET A 109 15.32 0.91 -7.29
C MET A 109 16.30 -0.25 -7.07
N VAL A 110 17.58 0.05 -7.12
CA VAL A 110 18.66 -0.90 -6.86
C VAL A 110 19.52 -0.37 -5.71
N GLY A 111 19.80 -1.22 -4.73
CA GLY A 111 20.54 -0.83 -3.53
C GLY A 111 19.65 -0.25 -2.42
N ALA A 112 20.28 0.29 -1.40
CA ALA A 112 19.57 0.92 -0.27
C ALA A 112 19.04 2.29 -0.67
N PRO A 113 17.75 2.60 -0.44
CA PRO A 113 17.26 3.96 -0.58
C PRO A 113 17.85 4.87 0.51
N ASP A 114 18.17 6.09 0.12
CA ASP A 114 18.69 7.10 1.05
C ASP A 114 17.53 7.89 1.68
N ILE A 115 17.01 7.40 2.79
CA ILE A 115 15.75 7.86 3.39
C ILE A 115 15.91 8.28 4.85
N ASP A 116 15.12 9.26 5.25
CA ASP A 116 14.99 9.73 6.62
C ASP A 116 13.83 9.02 7.34
N ALA A 117 12.82 8.55 6.56
CA ALA A 117 11.62 7.96 7.12
C ALA A 117 10.94 6.95 6.18
N ILE A 118 10.09 6.12 6.76
CA ILE A 118 9.16 5.22 6.05
C ILE A 118 7.73 5.68 6.33
N VAL A 119 6.93 5.80 5.27
CA VAL A 119 5.52 6.16 5.34
C VAL A 119 4.66 4.94 5.05
N VAL A 120 3.66 4.70 5.88
CA VAL A 120 2.83 3.49 5.86
C VAL A 120 1.35 3.85 5.89
N GLY A 121 0.56 3.24 5.02
CA GLY A 121 -0.89 3.42 4.96
C GLY A 121 -1.69 2.58 5.98
N ALA A 122 -1.06 2.06 7.04
CA ALA A 122 -1.75 1.25 8.05
C ALA A 122 -2.81 2.06 8.80
N LEU A 123 -4.04 1.51 8.89
CA LEU A 123 -5.19 2.14 9.51
C LEU A 123 -5.39 1.72 10.97
N ARG A 124 -5.43 0.41 11.26
CA ARG A 124 -5.81 -0.12 12.58
C ARG A 124 -5.05 -1.36 13.05
N SER A 125 -4.18 -1.92 12.23
CA SER A 125 -3.46 -3.14 12.58
C SER A 125 -2.27 -2.85 13.51
N ASP A 126 -2.46 -3.00 14.82
CA ASP A 126 -1.37 -2.93 15.80
C ASP A 126 -0.23 -3.91 15.48
N TYR A 127 -0.58 -5.05 14.90
CA TYR A 127 0.37 -6.06 14.47
C TYR A 127 1.33 -5.49 13.41
N GLN A 128 0.79 -4.90 12.34
CA GLN A 128 1.58 -4.30 11.27
C GLN A 128 2.38 -3.10 11.78
N LYS A 129 1.72 -2.19 12.48
CA LYS A 129 2.35 -0.96 12.97
C LYS A 129 3.53 -1.24 13.89
N THR A 130 3.36 -2.11 14.87
CA THR A 130 4.44 -2.42 15.83
C THR A 130 5.66 -3.02 15.14
N ARG A 131 5.47 -3.88 14.14
CA ARG A 131 6.57 -4.50 13.39
C ARG A 131 7.31 -3.50 12.52
N VAL A 132 6.58 -2.64 11.83
CA VAL A 132 7.18 -1.55 11.03
C VAL A 132 7.92 -0.57 11.93
N ASP A 133 7.35 -0.14 13.05
CA ASP A 133 8.00 0.80 13.97
C ASP A 133 9.34 0.22 14.49
N ARG A 134 9.36 -1.07 14.89
CA ARG A 134 10.59 -1.76 15.32
C ARG A 134 11.62 -1.91 14.20
N MET A 135 11.17 -2.16 12.98
CA MET A 135 12.06 -2.19 11.81
C MET A 135 12.68 -0.82 11.57
N CYS A 136 11.88 0.25 11.60
CA CYS A 136 12.36 1.61 11.44
C CYS A 136 13.40 1.98 12.51
N GLU A 137 13.18 1.57 13.78
CA GLU A 137 14.15 1.76 14.85
C GLU A 137 15.49 1.07 14.53
N ARG A 138 15.48 -0.18 14.04
CA ARG A 138 16.70 -0.91 13.65
C ARG A 138 17.39 -0.32 12.41
N LEU A 139 16.63 0.30 11.52
CA LEU A 139 17.14 1.01 10.34
C LEU A 139 17.66 2.41 10.69
N GLY A 140 17.30 2.95 11.85
CA GLY A 140 17.63 4.31 12.25
C GLY A 140 16.84 5.40 11.52
N VAL A 141 15.63 5.06 11.03
CA VAL A 141 14.73 5.97 10.33
C VAL A 141 13.41 6.16 11.09
N ILE A 142 12.65 7.20 10.75
CA ILE A 142 11.38 7.49 11.41
C ILE A 142 10.25 6.71 10.74
N SER A 143 9.27 6.22 11.53
CA SER A 143 8.02 5.64 11.01
C SER A 143 6.91 6.68 11.03
N TYR A 144 6.22 6.86 9.89
CA TYR A 144 5.02 7.67 9.79
C TYR A 144 3.83 6.85 9.30
N SER A 145 2.75 6.87 10.08
CA SER A 145 1.47 6.24 9.74
C SER A 145 0.38 7.32 9.71
N PRO A 146 0.25 8.09 8.61
CA PRO A 146 -0.64 9.25 8.55
C PRO A 146 -2.12 8.91 8.71
N LEU A 147 -2.49 7.66 8.48
CA LEU A 147 -3.86 7.17 8.56
C LEU A 147 -4.18 6.45 9.87
N TRP A 148 -3.22 6.39 10.80
CA TRP A 148 -3.39 5.62 12.03
C TRP A 148 -4.57 6.10 12.86
N HIS A 149 -5.53 5.21 13.10
CA HIS A 149 -6.80 5.49 13.80
C HIS A 149 -7.69 6.57 13.15
N HIS A 150 -7.50 6.88 11.85
CA HIS A 150 -8.47 7.71 11.15
C HIS A 150 -9.86 7.06 11.17
N GLU A 151 -10.87 7.89 11.29
CA GLU A 151 -12.26 7.45 11.20
C GLU A 151 -12.54 7.03 9.74
N SER A 152 -13.18 5.86 9.57
CA SER A 152 -13.39 5.21 8.28
C SER A 152 -14.09 6.11 7.26
N ARG A 153 -15.14 6.79 7.68
CA ARG A 153 -15.91 7.69 6.81
C ARG A 153 -15.10 8.93 6.42
N GLU A 154 -14.40 9.54 7.39
CA GLU A 154 -13.57 10.73 7.13
C GLU A 154 -12.47 10.41 6.13
N HIS A 155 -11.83 9.25 6.27
CA HIS A 155 -10.80 8.80 5.33
C HIS A 155 -11.37 8.60 3.92
N MET A 156 -12.52 7.92 3.79
CA MET A 156 -13.14 7.68 2.49
C MET A 156 -13.63 8.97 1.83
N CYS A 157 -14.19 9.90 2.59
CA CYS A 157 -14.55 11.23 2.09
C CYS A 157 -13.32 11.99 1.60
N ALA A 158 -12.21 11.96 2.36
CA ALA A 158 -10.97 12.64 1.97
C ALA A 158 -10.40 12.10 0.65
N LEU A 159 -10.49 10.80 0.39
CA LEU A 159 -10.11 10.21 -0.90
C LEU A 159 -10.92 10.80 -2.06
N VAL A 160 -12.24 10.92 -1.89
CA VAL A 160 -13.13 11.49 -2.93
C VAL A 160 -12.85 12.99 -3.11
N GLU A 161 -12.76 13.76 -2.03
CA GLU A 161 -12.49 15.20 -2.04
C GLU A 161 -11.16 15.55 -2.71
N HIS A 162 -10.14 14.72 -2.52
CA HIS A 162 -8.82 14.90 -3.13
C HIS A 162 -8.71 14.29 -4.54
N GLY A 163 -9.80 13.80 -5.11
CA GLY A 163 -9.90 13.38 -6.51
C GLY A 163 -9.28 12.01 -6.81
N PHE A 164 -9.13 11.13 -5.83
CA PHE A 164 -8.69 9.76 -6.07
C PHE A 164 -9.74 8.99 -6.88
N ASP A 165 -9.31 8.26 -7.91
CA ASP A 165 -10.14 7.27 -8.59
C ASP A 165 -10.00 5.93 -7.86
N VAL A 166 -10.83 5.72 -6.86
CA VAL A 166 -10.89 4.48 -6.08
C VAL A 166 -11.98 3.59 -6.64
N ARG A 167 -11.65 2.30 -6.85
CA ARG A 167 -12.62 1.31 -7.33
C ARG A 167 -12.64 0.08 -6.44
N ILE A 168 -13.83 -0.48 -6.25
CA ILE A 168 -14.03 -1.67 -5.44
C ILE A 168 -13.50 -2.89 -6.20
N ALA A 169 -12.43 -3.49 -5.71
CA ALA A 169 -11.77 -4.63 -6.34
C ALA A 169 -12.31 -5.98 -5.86
N SER A 170 -12.81 -6.04 -4.63
CA SER A 170 -13.41 -7.24 -4.07
C SER A 170 -14.54 -6.90 -3.11
N VAL A 171 -15.45 -7.85 -2.90
CA VAL A 171 -16.54 -7.77 -1.93
C VAL A 171 -16.59 -9.06 -1.13
N SER A 172 -16.59 -8.93 0.21
CA SER A 172 -16.66 -10.05 1.14
C SER A 172 -17.70 -9.85 2.25
N SER A 173 -18.20 -8.62 2.40
CA SER A 173 -19.17 -8.27 3.44
C SER A 173 -20.58 -8.63 3.03
N GLU A 174 -21.40 -9.05 3.98
CA GLU A 174 -22.83 -9.22 3.77
C GLU A 174 -23.46 -7.91 3.28
N GLY A 175 -24.40 -8.01 2.33
CA GLY A 175 -25.05 -6.84 1.73
C GLY A 175 -24.31 -6.21 0.54
N LEU A 176 -23.06 -6.62 0.26
CA LEU A 176 -22.32 -6.19 -0.93
C LEU A 176 -22.28 -7.32 -1.95
N GLY A 177 -23.01 -7.17 -3.04
CA GLY A 177 -23.03 -8.12 -4.14
C GLY A 177 -22.01 -7.78 -5.25
N LYS A 178 -22.00 -8.60 -6.29
CA LYS A 178 -21.08 -8.45 -7.44
C LYS A 178 -21.27 -7.14 -8.22
N GLU A 179 -22.41 -6.50 -8.09
CA GLU A 179 -22.73 -5.20 -8.70
C GLU A 179 -21.84 -4.07 -8.19
N TRP A 180 -21.19 -4.26 -7.05
CA TRP A 180 -20.22 -3.32 -6.51
C TRP A 180 -18.83 -3.44 -7.11
N LEU A 181 -18.50 -4.57 -7.74
CA LEU A 181 -17.17 -4.80 -8.32
C LEU A 181 -16.91 -3.83 -9.49
N GLY A 182 -15.78 -3.13 -9.43
CA GLY A 182 -15.36 -2.13 -10.41
C GLY A 182 -16.06 -0.77 -10.25
N ARG A 183 -17.06 -0.66 -9.36
CA ARG A 183 -17.76 0.59 -9.11
C ARG A 183 -16.79 1.60 -8.49
N ARG A 184 -16.85 2.83 -9.01
CA ARG A 184 -16.08 3.96 -8.48
C ARG A 184 -16.66 4.39 -7.14
N VAL A 185 -15.76 4.74 -6.22
CA VAL A 185 -16.11 5.36 -4.95
C VAL A 185 -16.22 6.88 -5.17
N ASP A 186 -17.42 7.42 -5.03
CA ASP A 186 -17.80 8.81 -5.12
C ASP A 186 -18.84 9.13 -4.04
N ASP A 187 -19.35 10.37 -3.99
CA ASP A 187 -20.32 10.80 -2.96
C ASP A 187 -21.58 9.95 -2.94
N GLU A 188 -22.08 9.53 -4.12
CA GLU A 188 -23.28 8.70 -4.25
C GLU A 188 -23.02 7.31 -3.70
N SER A 189 -21.97 6.64 -4.17
CA SER A 189 -21.61 5.31 -3.72
C SER A 189 -21.20 5.26 -2.23
N LEU A 190 -20.53 6.30 -1.71
CA LEU A 190 -20.23 6.41 -0.28
C LEU A 190 -21.50 6.55 0.56
N SER A 191 -22.50 7.28 0.06
CA SER A 191 -23.77 7.39 0.77
C SER A 191 -24.50 6.05 0.84
N GLU A 192 -24.54 5.31 -0.27
CA GLU A 192 -25.13 3.97 -0.33
C GLU A 192 -24.35 2.98 0.58
N LEU A 193 -23.01 2.97 0.51
CA LEU A 193 -22.17 2.14 1.37
C LEU A 193 -22.38 2.44 2.84
N ALA A 194 -22.56 3.72 3.21
CA ALA A 194 -22.81 4.11 4.60
C ALA A 194 -24.15 3.57 5.13
N GLU A 195 -25.20 3.53 4.31
CA GLU A 195 -26.47 2.92 4.72
C GLU A 195 -26.35 1.40 4.85
N LEU A 196 -25.66 0.73 3.92
CA LEU A 196 -25.42 -0.72 4.01
C LEU A 196 -24.54 -1.06 5.22
N ALA A 197 -23.51 -0.26 5.51
CA ALA A 197 -22.62 -0.46 6.64
C ALA A 197 -23.36 -0.39 8.00
N LYS A 198 -24.38 0.46 8.13
CA LYS A 198 -25.23 0.52 9.32
C LYS A 198 -26.01 -0.78 9.54
N VAL A 199 -26.45 -1.41 8.46
CA VAL A 199 -27.25 -2.65 8.51
C VAL A 199 -26.36 -3.87 8.71
N HIS A 200 -25.29 -3.97 7.96
CA HIS A 200 -24.44 -5.17 7.87
C HIS A 200 -23.15 -5.07 8.70
N ARG A 201 -22.89 -3.94 9.34
CA ARG A 201 -21.79 -3.71 10.31
C ARG A 201 -20.39 -3.95 9.74
N PHE A 202 -20.12 -3.49 8.51
CA PHE A 202 -18.77 -3.46 7.96
C PHE A 202 -18.17 -2.04 8.02
N ASN A 203 -16.85 -1.93 7.93
CA ASN A 203 -16.16 -0.65 7.85
C ASN A 203 -16.16 -0.12 6.41
N LEU A 204 -16.43 1.18 6.23
CA LEU A 204 -16.50 1.82 4.91
C LEU A 204 -15.18 1.76 4.15
N ASP A 205 -14.06 1.74 4.86
CA ASP A 205 -12.72 1.67 4.27
C ASP A 205 -12.30 0.25 3.86
N GLY A 206 -13.16 -0.75 4.09
CA GLY A 206 -12.88 -2.14 3.73
C GLY A 206 -11.89 -2.86 4.66
N GLU A 207 -11.56 -2.24 5.78
CA GLU A 207 -10.75 -2.85 6.85
C GLU A 207 -11.69 -3.53 7.85
N GLY A 208 -11.60 -4.85 8.02
CA GLY A 208 -12.51 -5.61 8.89
C GLY A 208 -11.87 -6.81 9.52
#